data_f6795316cb284da4ffdfd96a10b9e7cf
#
_entry.id   f6795316cb284da4ffdfd96a10b9e7cf
#
_cell.length_a   1.000
_cell.length_b   1.000
_cell.length_c   1.000
_cell.angle_alpha   90.00
_cell.angle_beta   90.00
_cell.angle_gamma   90.00
#
_symmetry.space_group_name_H-M   'P 1'
#
loop_
_entity.id
_entity.type
_entity.pdbx_description
1 polymer ?
#
loop_
_entity_poly.entity_id
_entity_poly.type
_entity_poly.pdbx_seq_one_letter_code
_entity_poly.pdbx_strand_id
1 'polypeptide(L)'
;KMLTPLPPGHLLRRKLEDPEGLARLRDEQPAELLRAVLEAAGRPLLGAEIRDTLAGIVSESQWTSWWNTARKHPQIMATSGGRQLYRWESSTAGALASVKRSFEKAAPKEKLDLFRRNADRDATLARVMAGVLGRLAAERLEAEPAFAFETWFALERAGHLPADLTWSVEHLLGSTAETRKLLIGLDDRMLRERALTMLRDRREDWPSIFRDQLLRETDPRVLNLLASAIGAEAPADLDRLLDDVLSQPRKGPAVFTWFAERAADDEALRSRNPLRLAQQILAALASDDFGPFKGRLRTLADSGGTLPRLFAHLTLDQATTALETIGRTNALDSFQKEPLKNSLLLRFPTLREETGHALYATAESIAAKRVELKRLAEVEIPTNRKAIEEARAMGDLRENFEYKSARERHEYLNSRLAALHRDLGRARPIDFDNLDLAETRIGARLILLAPNGN
;
A
#
# COMPACT_ATOMS: atom_id res chain seq x y z
N LYS A 1 0.59 51.09 -9.20
CA LYS A 1 1.80 50.39 -8.75
C LYS A 1 2.90 50.70 -9.77
N MET A 2 3.97 51.37 -9.36
CA MET A 2 5.14 51.58 -10.21
C MET A 2 5.82 50.23 -10.47
N LEU A 3 6.04 49.88 -11.73
CA LEU A 3 6.83 48.71 -12.12
C LEU A 3 8.31 49.08 -11.98
N THR A 4 9.03 48.31 -11.21
CA THR A 4 10.50 48.49 -11.06
C THR A 4 11.22 47.56 -12.04
N PRO A 5 12.14 48.06 -12.90
CA PRO A 5 12.89 47.21 -13.80
C PRO A 5 13.74 46.21 -13.02
N LEU A 6 13.74 44.94 -13.43
CA LEU A 6 14.63 43.95 -12.85
C LEU A 6 16.11 44.25 -13.22
N PRO A 7 17.03 44.09 -12.26
CA PRO A 7 18.47 44.34 -12.52
C PRO A 7 19.02 43.39 -13.58
N PRO A 8 20.09 43.78 -14.29
CA PRO A 8 20.82 42.89 -15.19
C PRO A 8 21.25 41.63 -14.43
N GLY A 9 21.04 40.44 -15.05
CA GLY A 9 21.37 39.16 -14.43
C GLY A 9 20.28 38.54 -13.53
N HIS A 10 19.21 39.26 -13.24
CA HIS A 10 18.07 38.66 -12.49
C HIS A 10 17.48 37.49 -13.26
N LEU A 11 17.18 36.36 -12.56
CA LEU A 11 16.76 35.11 -13.17
C LEU A 11 15.57 35.26 -14.13
N LEU A 12 14.55 36.01 -13.74
CA LEU A 12 13.34 36.24 -14.60
C LEU A 12 13.68 37.03 -15.86
N ARG A 13 14.66 37.92 -15.80
CA ARG A 13 15.17 38.67 -16.97
C ARG A 13 15.97 37.73 -17.87
N ARG A 14 16.84 36.90 -17.31
CA ARG A 14 17.60 35.88 -18.04
C ARG A 14 16.74 34.84 -18.74
N LYS A 15 15.57 34.53 -18.19
CA LYS A 15 14.60 33.63 -18.88
C LYS A 15 14.21 34.14 -20.26
N LEU A 16 14.16 35.46 -20.45
CA LEU A 16 13.80 36.11 -21.71
C LEU A 16 15.00 36.42 -22.59
N GLU A 17 16.12 36.87 -21.98
CA GLU A 17 17.27 37.35 -22.69
C GLU A 17 18.29 36.26 -23.03
N ASP A 18 18.39 35.20 -22.20
CA ASP A 18 19.45 34.17 -22.30
C ASP A 18 18.91 32.77 -21.92
N PRO A 19 17.88 32.26 -22.62
CA PRO A 19 17.32 30.94 -22.33
C PRO A 19 18.34 29.81 -22.57
N GLU A 20 19.22 29.95 -23.55
CA GLU A 20 20.25 28.93 -23.85
C GLU A 20 21.33 28.89 -22.76
N GLY A 21 21.73 30.02 -22.21
CA GLY A 21 22.65 30.08 -21.07
C GLY A 21 22.03 29.45 -19.81
N LEU A 22 20.72 29.62 -19.57
CA LEU A 22 20.03 28.94 -18.47
C LEU A 22 19.93 27.45 -18.71
N ALA A 23 19.70 27.00 -19.95
CA ALA A 23 19.70 25.58 -20.28
C ALA A 23 21.05 24.92 -20.05
N ARG A 24 22.14 25.59 -20.42
CA ARG A 24 23.53 25.14 -20.10
C ARG A 24 23.76 25.04 -18.59
N LEU A 25 23.37 26.06 -17.81
CA LEU A 25 23.48 26.02 -16.35
C LEU A 25 22.68 24.86 -15.75
N ARG A 26 21.48 24.59 -16.29
CA ARG A 26 20.65 23.43 -15.87
C ARG A 26 21.43 22.12 -16.02
N ASP A 27 22.09 21.92 -17.15
CA ASP A 27 22.71 20.65 -17.53
C ASP A 27 24.11 20.48 -16.96
N GLU A 28 24.93 21.55 -16.98
CA GLU A 28 26.35 21.51 -16.61
C GLU A 28 26.58 21.92 -15.15
N GLN A 29 25.82 22.90 -14.63
CA GLN A 29 26.03 23.50 -13.31
C GLN A 29 24.69 23.70 -12.55
N PRO A 30 23.99 22.61 -12.22
CA PRO A 30 22.64 22.67 -11.60
C PRO A 30 22.65 23.45 -10.26
N ALA A 31 23.73 23.40 -9.51
CA ALA A 31 23.87 24.13 -8.25
C ALA A 31 23.94 25.65 -8.45
N GLU A 32 24.60 26.13 -9.51
CA GLU A 32 24.68 27.56 -9.83
C GLU A 32 23.32 28.10 -10.31
N LEU A 33 22.53 27.29 -11.04
CA LEU A 33 21.19 27.66 -11.38
C LEU A 33 20.30 27.76 -10.12
N LEU A 34 20.43 26.81 -9.19
CA LEU A 34 19.70 26.87 -7.92
C LEU A 34 20.15 28.04 -7.04
N ARG A 35 21.45 28.35 -7.03
CA ARG A 35 21.99 29.57 -6.40
C ARG A 35 21.31 30.83 -6.93
N ALA A 36 21.26 30.99 -8.24
CA ALA A 36 20.64 32.17 -8.87
C ALA A 36 19.17 32.33 -8.45
N VAL A 37 18.39 31.23 -8.30
CA VAL A 37 17.04 31.26 -7.78
C VAL A 37 16.99 31.75 -6.33
N LEU A 38 17.85 31.18 -5.47
CA LEU A 38 17.83 31.46 -4.03
C LEU A 38 18.33 32.89 -3.73
N GLU A 39 19.32 33.35 -4.45
CA GLU A 39 19.86 34.76 -4.34
C GLU A 39 18.81 35.76 -4.88
N ALA A 40 18.16 35.48 -6.00
CA ALA A 40 17.12 36.35 -6.56
C ALA A 40 15.93 36.50 -5.63
N ALA A 41 15.60 35.48 -4.86
CA ALA A 41 14.50 35.51 -3.90
C ALA A 41 14.82 36.32 -2.64
N GLY A 42 16.11 36.41 -2.25
CA GLY A 42 16.54 37.10 -1.03
C GLY A 42 15.99 36.56 0.28
N ARG A 43 15.33 35.40 0.23
CA ARG A 43 14.74 34.69 1.38
C ARG A 43 14.83 33.18 1.20
N PRO A 44 14.72 32.40 2.28
CA PRO A 44 14.58 30.95 2.14
C PRO A 44 13.30 30.58 1.36
N LEU A 45 13.41 29.60 0.46
CA LEU A 45 12.32 29.12 -0.40
C LEU A 45 11.96 27.66 -0.10
N LEU A 46 10.69 27.32 -0.26
CA LEU A 46 10.22 25.94 -0.31
C LEU A 46 10.66 25.27 -1.62
N GLY A 47 10.82 23.94 -1.62
CA GLY A 47 11.10 23.19 -2.85
C GLY A 47 10.06 23.40 -3.94
N ALA A 48 8.78 23.56 -3.59
CA ALA A 48 7.70 23.88 -4.52
C ALA A 48 7.90 25.27 -5.15
N GLU A 49 8.22 26.31 -4.36
CA GLU A 49 8.46 27.66 -4.88
C GLU A 49 9.68 27.70 -5.84
N ILE A 50 10.70 26.89 -5.55
CA ILE A 50 11.86 26.74 -6.43
C ILE A 50 11.47 26.08 -7.75
N ARG A 51 10.63 25.04 -7.69
CA ARG A 51 10.10 24.32 -8.86
C ARG A 51 9.27 25.27 -9.74
N ASP A 52 8.36 26.00 -9.14
CA ASP A 52 7.54 27.00 -9.85
C ASP A 52 8.41 28.09 -10.50
N THR A 53 9.45 28.56 -9.80
CA THR A 53 10.41 29.55 -10.34
C THR A 53 11.19 28.99 -11.52
N LEU A 54 11.52 27.72 -11.52
CA LEU A 54 12.27 27.03 -12.59
C LEU A 54 11.39 26.43 -13.69
N ALA A 55 10.07 26.59 -13.60
CA ALA A 55 9.15 26.13 -14.63
C ALA A 55 9.53 26.73 -16.00
N GLY A 56 9.60 25.88 -17.04
CA GLY A 56 10.07 26.22 -18.38
C GLY A 56 11.59 26.19 -18.59
N ILE A 57 12.41 26.04 -17.51
CA ILE A 57 13.86 25.77 -17.60
C ILE A 57 14.15 24.30 -17.31
N VAL A 58 13.57 23.78 -16.24
CA VAL A 58 13.64 22.35 -15.85
C VAL A 58 12.28 21.71 -16.11
N SER A 59 12.24 20.66 -16.93
CA SER A 59 11.01 19.95 -17.23
C SER A 59 10.56 19.08 -16.04
N GLU A 60 9.28 18.76 -15.97
CA GLU A 60 8.71 17.88 -14.94
C GLU A 60 9.43 16.52 -14.88
N SER A 61 9.72 15.94 -16.03
CA SER A 61 10.42 14.64 -16.12
C SER A 61 11.87 14.69 -15.61
N GLN A 62 12.54 15.83 -15.73
CA GLN A 62 13.93 16.04 -15.29
C GLN A 62 14.03 16.52 -13.84
N TRP A 63 12.92 17.03 -13.25
CA TRP A 63 12.93 17.70 -11.96
C TRP A 63 13.58 16.87 -10.85
N THR A 64 13.18 15.61 -10.67
CA THR A 64 13.66 14.78 -9.57
C THR A 64 15.17 14.55 -9.63
N SER A 65 15.69 14.23 -10.81
CA SER A 65 17.13 14.00 -11.02
C SER A 65 17.91 15.28 -10.84
N TRP A 66 17.48 16.35 -11.49
CA TRP A 66 18.10 17.68 -11.42
C TRP A 66 18.13 18.20 -9.97
N TRP A 67 17.00 18.15 -9.28
CA TRP A 67 16.87 18.57 -7.88
C TRP A 67 17.81 17.81 -6.95
N ASN A 68 17.88 16.49 -7.10
CA ASN A 68 18.76 15.65 -6.30
C ASN A 68 20.24 15.96 -6.52
N THR A 69 20.61 16.47 -7.69
CA THR A 69 21.97 16.89 -8.00
C THR A 69 22.25 18.30 -7.47
N ALA A 70 21.37 19.26 -7.79
CA ALA A 70 21.56 20.66 -7.42
C ALA A 70 21.67 20.86 -5.90
N ARG A 71 20.75 20.27 -5.13
CA ARG A 71 20.66 20.43 -3.66
C ARG A 71 21.82 19.82 -2.86
N LYS A 72 22.69 19.01 -3.49
CA LYS A 72 23.88 18.44 -2.83
C LYS A 72 25.01 19.42 -2.63
N HIS A 73 24.94 20.58 -3.28
CA HIS A 73 26.03 21.58 -3.17
C HIS A 73 26.22 22.03 -1.71
N PRO A 74 27.46 22.12 -1.21
CA PRO A 74 27.74 22.42 0.21
C PRO A 74 27.17 23.75 0.72
N GLN A 75 27.00 24.74 -0.13
CA GLN A 75 26.46 26.05 0.24
C GLN A 75 24.92 26.12 0.23
N ILE A 76 24.25 25.10 -0.26
CA ILE A 76 22.76 25.02 -0.20
C ILE A 76 22.36 24.44 1.14
N MET A 77 21.76 25.28 1.96
CA MET A 77 21.32 24.91 3.29
C MET A 77 19.82 24.68 3.34
N ALA A 78 19.41 23.56 3.97
CA ALA A 78 18.03 23.27 4.27
C ALA A 78 17.77 23.48 5.77
N THR A 79 16.64 24.11 6.12
CA THR A 79 16.22 24.23 7.53
C THR A 79 15.72 22.88 8.06
N SER A 80 15.92 22.62 9.34
CA SER A 80 15.30 21.51 10.06
C SER A 80 13.89 21.90 10.47
N GLY A 81 12.90 20.98 10.30
CA GLY A 81 11.51 21.19 10.70
C GLY A 81 10.53 20.71 9.62
N GLY A 82 9.23 20.77 9.90
CA GLY A 82 8.17 20.18 9.10
C GLY A 82 8.03 20.69 7.65
N ARG A 83 8.51 21.91 7.35
CA ARG A 83 8.62 22.45 5.99
C ARG A 83 10.07 22.81 5.71
N GLN A 84 10.72 22.06 4.83
CA GLN A 84 12.09 22.35 4.42
C GLN A 84 12.16 23.62 3.57
N LEU A 85 12.88 24.64 4.10
CA LEU A 85 13.21 25.86 3.38
C LEU A 85 14.69 25.80 2.97
N TYR A 86 14.99 26.23 1.76
CA TYR A 86 16.34 26.23 1.17
C TYR A 86 16.87 27.67 1.04
N ARG A 87 18.15 27.84 1.35
CA ARG A 87 18.87 29.11 1.17
C ARG A 87 20.29 28.87 0.67
N TRP A 88 20.85 29.86 0.04
CA TRP A 88 22.27 29.87 -0.33
C TRP A 88 23.11 30.52 0.77
N GLU A 89 24.24 29.93 1.14
CA GLU A 89 25.23 30.51 2.03
C GLU A 89 26.38 31.06 1.23
N SER A 90 26.88 32.26 1.60
CA SER A 90 27.90 32.98 0.87
C SER A 90 29.25 32.29 0.83
N SER A 91 29.52 31.38 1.76
CA SER A 91 30.77 30.61 1.78
C SER A 91 30.54 29.18 2.28
N THR A 92 31.33 28.23 1.80
CA THR A 92 31.29 26.83 2.28
C THR A 92 31.61 26.75 3.78
N ALA A 93 32.59 27.55 4.27
CA ALA A 93 32.90 27.61 5.68
C ALA A 93 31.74 28.13 6.53
N GLY A 94 31.00 29.13 6.06
CA GLY A 94 29.79 29.64 6.70
C GLY A 94 28.68 28.60 6.75
N ALA A 95 28.51 27.85 5.66
CA ALA A 95 27.55 26.76 5.59
C ALA A 95 27.85 25.64 6.62
N LEU A 96 29.08 25.17 6.67
CA LEU A 96 29.55 24.17 7.63
C LEU A 96 29.39 24.64 9.08
N ALA A 97 29.77 25.91 9.37
CA ALA A 97 29.59 26.51 10.67
C ALA A 97 28.11 26.62 11.07
N SER A 98 27.22 26.86 10.12
CA SER A 98 25.77 26.86 10.34
C SER A 98 25.22 25.47 10.66
N VAL A 99 25.64 24.41 9.93
CA VAL A 99 25.32 23.03 10.23
C VAL A 99 25.80 22.64 11.61
N LYS A 100 27.06 22.97 11.96
CA LYS A 100 27.62 22.68 13.28
C LYS A 100 26.79 23.30 14.42
N ARG A 101 26.48 24.58 14.31
CA ARG A 101 25.64 25.28 15.31
C ARG A 101 24.23 24.68 15.44
N SER A 102 23.62 24.31 14.31
CA SER A 102 22.30 23.66 14.33
C SER A 102 22.37 22.29 14.98
N PHE A 103 23.42 21.51 14.67
CA PHE A 103 23.65 20.20 15.27
C PHE A 103 23.90 20.27 16.78
N GLU A 104 24.68 21.22 17.24
CA GLU A 104 24.96 21.41 18.69
C GLU A 104 23.68 21.65 19.50
N LYS A 105 22.73 22.42 18.95
CA LYS A 105 21.47 22.80 19.60
C LYS A 105 20.34 21.79 19.43
N ALA A 106 20.43 20.91 18.45
CA ALA A 106 19.36 19.99 18.09
C ALA A 106 19.11 18.88 19.12
N ALA A 107 17.88 18.39 19.21
CA ALA A 107 17.53 17.18 19.96
C ALA A 107 18.17 15.92 19.33
N PRO A 108 18.30 14.79 20.04
CA PRO A 108 18.99 13.60 19.56
C PRO A 108 18.52 13.08 18.17
N LYS A 109 17.22 12.96 17.94
CA LYS A 109 16.66 12.56 16.64
C LYS A 109 16.99 13.58 15.54
N GLU A 110 16.90 14.86 15.84
CA GLU A 110 17.25 15.93 14.90
C GLU A 110 18.76 15.94 14.58
N LYS A 111 19.62 15.62 15.57
CA LYS A 111 21.06 15.44 15.33
C LYS A 111 21.32 14.32 14.34
N LEU A 112 20.63 13.20 14.47
CA LEU A 112 20.74 12.08 13.55
C LEU A 112 20.29 12.47 12.14
N ASP A 113 19.20 13.22 12.02
CA ASP A 113 18.72 13.72 10.74
C ASP A 113 19.65 14.75 10.11
N LEU A 114 20.27 15.62 10.90
CA LEU A 114 21.28 16.55 10.43
C LEU A 114 22.53 15.81 9.93
N PHE A 115 22.96 14.78 10.62
CA PHE A 115 24.05 13.91 10.18
C PHE A 115 23.71 13.23 8.84
N ARG A 116 22.57 12.55 8.73
CA ARG A 116 22.12 11.87 7.50
C ARG A 116 22.10 12.78 6.28
N ARG A 117 21.81 14.08 6.47
CA ARG A 117 21.73 15.07 5.38
C ARG A 117 23.07 15.68 5.02
N ASN A 118 24.04 15.67 5.93
CA ASN A 118 25.28 16.46 5.77
C ASN A 118 26.57 15.64 5.86
N ALA A 119 26.51 14.34 6.13
CA ALA A 119 27.71 13.50 6.26
C ALA A 119 28.62 13.51 5.01
N ASP A 120 28.02 13.60 3.82
CA ASP A 120 28.75 13.61 2.55
C ASP A 120 29.38 14.98 2.20
N ARG A 121 29.07 16.05 2.98
CA ARG A 121 29.54 17.43 2.65
C ARG A 121 30.96 17.72 3.09
N ASP A 122 31.33 17.24 4.28
CA ASP A 122 32.65 17.44 4.85
C ASP A 122 32.98 16.30 5.82
N ALA A 123 34.06 15.59 5.51
CA ALA A 123 34.47 14.40 6.28
C ALA A 123 34.91 14.74 7.72
N THR A 124 35.41 15.97 7.96
CA THR A 124 35.83 16.40 9.30
C THR A 124 34.62 16.70 10.17
N LEU A 125 33.65 17.44 9.63
CA LEU A 125 32.37 17.70 10.31
C LEU A 125 31.65 16.39 10.56
N ALA A 126 31.56 15.49 9.58
CA ALA A 126 30.89 14.19 9.71
C ALA A 126 31.50 13.37 10.85
N ARG A 127 32.85 13.31 10.99
CA ARG A 127 33.49 12.61 12.11
C ARG A 127 33.18 13.22 13.47
N VAL A 128 33.11 14.54 13.58
CA VAL A 128 32.74 15.22 14.82
C VAL A 128 31.31 14.90 15.18
N MET A 129 30.36 14.98 14.21
CA MET A 129 28.96 14.65 14.42
C MET A 129 28.79 13.16 14.79
N ALA A 130 29.51 12.26 14.13
CA ALA A 130 29.50 10.83 14.39
C ALA A 130 29.97 10.51 15.82
N GLY A 131 31.04 11.11 16.31
CA GLY A 131 31.51 10.93 17.68
C GLY A 131 30.49 11.40 18.74
N VAL A 132 29.77 12.50 18.47
CA VAL A 132 28.69 12.96 19.37
C VAL A 132 27.52 11.99 19.34
N LEU A 133 27.10 11.56 18.14
CA LEU A 133 25.99 10.61 17.99
C LEU A 133 26.30 9.25 18.60
N GLY A 134 27.54 8.75 18.45
CA GLY A 134 27.98 7.50 19.06
C GLY A 134 27.87 7.53 20.59
N ARG A 135 28.27 8.62 21.25
CA ARG A 135 28.12 8.81 22.70
C ARG A 135 26.66 8.93 23.11
N LEU A 136 25.85 9.72 22.40
CA LEU A 136 24.42 9.84 22.68
C LEU A 136 23.68 8.51 22.56
N ALA A 137 24.06 7.69 21.58
CA ALA A 137 23.52 6.36 21.40
C ALA A 137 23.94 5.42 22.55
N ALA A 138 25.19 5.50 23.01
CA ALA A 138 25.68 4.74 24.17
C ALA A 138 24.88 5.07 25.45
N GLU A 139 24.67 6.37 25.72
CA GLU A 139 23.88 6.85 26.87
C GLU A 139 22.41 6.37 26.86
N ARG A 140 21.88 6.12 25.67
CA ARG A 140 20.46 5.77 25.46
C ARG A 140 20.24 4.32 25.08
N LEU A 141 21.27 3.51 25.05
CA LEU A 141 21.26 2.15 24.56
C LEU A 141 20.12 1.30 25.15
N GLU A 142 19.94 1.35 26.46
CA GLU A 142 18.92 0.58 27.18
C GLU A 142 17.53 1.22 27.12
N ALA A 143 17.47 2.56 27.16
CA ALA A 143 16.21 3.29 27.17
C ALA A 143 15.55 3.38 25.79
N GLU A 144 16.36 3.69 24.77
CA GLU A 144 15.94 3.94 23.40
C GLU A 144 16.79 3.09 22.41
N PRO A 145 16.70 1.74 22.44
CA PRO A 145 17.53 0.87 21.58
C PRO A 145 17.29 1.10 20.09
N ALA A 146 16.10 1.54 19.69
CA ALA A 146 15.79 1.90 18.31
C ALA A 146 16.62 3.10 17.83
N PHE A 147 16.75 4.15 18.65
CA PHE A 147 17.60 5.30 18.34
C PHE A 147 19.07 4.89 18.22
N ALA A 148 19.55 4.00 19.08
CA ALA A 148 20.92 3.50 19.01
C ALA A 148 21.14 2.70 17.72
N PHE A 149 20.22 1.83 17.32
CA PHE A 149 20.29 1.08 16.07
C PHE A 149 20.23 1.99 14.85
N GLU A 150 19.31 2.95 14.83
CA GLU A 150 19.22 3.95 13.76
C GLU A 150 20.49 4.76 13.60
N THR A 151 21.11 5.12 14.74
CA THR A 151 22.38 5.84 14.77
C THR A 151 23.49 4.97 14.22
N TRP A 152 23.62 3.74 14.71
CA TRP A 152 24.64 2.80 14.23
C TRP A 152 24.55 2.60 12.72
N PHE A 153 23.34 2.34 12.22
CA PHE A 153 23.11 2.12 10.80
C PHE A 153 23.45 3.35 9.94
N ALA A 154 23.10 4.54 10.42
CA ALA A 154 23.43 5.78 9.72
C ALA A 154 24.93 6.03 9.67
N LEU A 155 25.64 5.78 10.76
CA LEU A 155 27.11 5.93 10.86
C LEU A 155 27.85 4.89 10.00
N GLU A 156 27.41 3.62 10.04
CA GLU A 156 27.95 2.55 9.20
C GLU A 156 27.78 2.87 7.72
N ARG A 157 26.58 3.24 7.31
CA ARG A 157 26.25 3.56 5.92
C ARG A 157 27.05 4.75 5.37
N ALA A 158 27.34 5.74 6.22
CA ALA A 158 28.13 6.89 5.86
C ALA A 158 29.65 6.64 5.93
N GLY A 159 30.09 5.47 6.40
CA GLY A 159 31.51 5.14 6.58
C GLY A 159 32.19 5.93 7.69
N HIS A 160 31.42 6.41 8.67
CA HIS A 160 31.90 7.24 9.78
C HIS A 160 31.66 6.58 11.16
N LEU A 161 31.62 5.24 11.22
CA LEU A 161 31.49 4.55 12.50
C LEU A 161 32.73 4.82 13.36
N PRO A 162 32.61 5.42 14.57
CA PRO A 162 33.75 5.71 15.42
C PRO A 162 34.49 4.42 15.84
N ALA A 163 35.82 4.42 15.77
CA ALA A 163 36.62 3.25 16.18
C ALA A 163 36.59 3.03 17.71
N ASP A 164 36.32 4.08 18.49
CA ASP A 164 36.20 4.07 19.94
C ASP A 164 34.75 3.89 20.45
N LEU A 165 33.86 3.37 19.60
CA LEU A 165 32.49 3.11 19.98
C LEU A 165 32.45 2.07 21.12
N THR A 166 31.91 2.44 22.26
CA THR A 166 31.87 1.59 23.48
C THR A 166 30.81 0.51 23.48
N TRP A 167 29.98 0.48 22.46
CA TRP A 167 28.90 -0.50 22.27
C TRP A 167 28.89 -0.97 20.82
N SER A 168 28.22 -2.10 20.60
CA SER A 168 28.07 -2.68 19.26
C SER A 168 26.62 -3.04 19.01
N VAL A 169 26.28 -3.33 17.76
CA VAL A 169 24.93 -3.79 17.38
C VAL A 169 24.59 -5.12 18.05
N GLU A 170 25.58 -5.93 18.41
CA GLU A 170 25.43 -7.19 19.13
C GLU A 170 24.81 -6.99 20.52
N HIS A 171 25.10 -5.86 21.19
CA HIS A 171 24.43 -5.53 22.46
C HIS A 171 22.92 -5.32 22.27
N LEU A 172 22.51 -4.70 21.19
CA LEU A 172 21.08 -4.46 20.87
C LEU A 172 20.32 -5.73 20.51
N LEU A 173 21.04 -6.71 19.96
CA LEU A 173 20.50 -8.00 19.53
C LEU A 173 20.76 -9.12 20.54
N GLY A 174 21.39 -8.81 21.68
CA GLY A 174 21.91 -9.78 22.64
C GLY A 174 20.85 -10.55 23.41
N SER A 175 19.79 -9.88 23.87
CA SER A 175 18.69 -10.53 24.58
C SER A 175 17.35 -10.39 23.84
N THR A 176 16.43 -11.32 24.09
CA THR A 176 15.08 -11.28 23.51
C THR A 176 14.30 -10.03 23.95
N ALA A 177 14.49 -9.58 25.20
CA ALA A 177 13.82 -8.39 25.72
C ALA A 177 14.30 -7.09 25.03
N GLU A 178 15.61 -6.95 24.85
CA GLU A 178 16.22 -5.80 24.15
C GLU A 178 15.85 -5.79 22.68
N THR A 179 15.93 -6.94 22.02
CA THR A 179 15.48 -7.10 20.64
C THR A 179 14.02 -6.73 20.43
N ARG A 180 13.14 -7.13 21.38
CA ARG A 180 11.71 -6.76 21.32
C ARG A 180 11.52 -5.24 21.46
N LYS A 181 12.21 -4.58 22.40
CA LYS A 181 12.19 -3.12 22.53
C LYS A 181 12.69 -2.42 21.29
N LEU A 182 13.78 -2.94 20.69
CA LEU A 182 14.35 -2.45 19.45
C LEU A 182 13.31 -2.51 18.32
N LEU A 183 12.75 -3.66 18.04
CA LEU A 183 11.81 -3.85 16.92
C LEU A 183 10.52 -3.02 17.07
N ILE A 184 10.01 -2.88 18.29
CA ILE A 184 8.84 -2.03 18.60
C ILE A 184 9.15 -0.55 18.36
N GLY A 185 10.36 -0.10 18.68
CA GLY A 185 10.75 1.31 18.57
C GLY A 185 11.18 1.73 17.16
N LEU A 186 11.38 0.79 16.21
CA LEU A 186 11.76 1.09 14.85
C LEU A 186 10.53 1.42 13.99
N ASP A 187 10.28 2.69 13.72
CA ASP A 187 9.18 3.13 12.84
C ASP A 187 9.50 2.86 11.36
N ASP A 188 10.76 2.96 10.97
CA ASP A 188 11.19 2.74 9.59
C ASP A 188 11.19 1.24 9.24
N ARG A 189 10.42 0.89 8.22
CA ARG A 189 10.33 -0.48 7.71
C ARG A 189 11.69 -1.04 7.29
N MET A 190 12.50 -0.28 6.55
CA MET A 190 13.80 -0.77 6.06
C MET A 190 14.75 -1.09 7.21
N LEU A 191 14.69 -0.32 8.30
CA LEU A 191 15.47 -0.58 9.50
C LEU A 191 14.97 -1.81 10.25
N ARG A 192 13.65 -2.04 10.31
CA ARG A 192 13.09 -3.31 10.84
C ARG A 192 13.54 -4.51 10.02
N GLU A 193 13.43 -4.45 8.68
CA GLU A 193 13.90 -5.50 7.79
C GLU A 193 15.39 -5.79 8.00
N ARG A 194 16.21 -4.74 8.13
CA ARG A 194 17.65 -4.88 8.40
C ARG A 194 17.93 -5.53 9.75
N ALA A 195 17.25 -5.07 10.81
CA ALA A 195 17.38 -5.65 12.15
C ALA A 195 16.99 -7.13 12.17
N LEU A 196 15.88 -7.49 11.53
CA LEU A 196 15.42 -8.88 11.41
C LEU A 196 16.42 -9.75 10.64
N THR A 197 16.97 -9.25 9.53
CA THR A 197 18.00 -9.97 8.78
C THR A 197 19.23 -10.24 9.65
N MET A 198 19.70 -9.21 10.37
CA MET A 198 20.85 -9.35 11.27
C MET A 198 20.58 -10.34 12.43
N LEU A 199 19.35 -10.34 12.95
CA LEU A 199 18.91 -11.29 13.98
C LEU A 199 18.99 -12.74 13.47
N ARG A 200 18.43 -12.98 12.28
CA ARG A 200 18.47 -14.31 11.66
C ARG A 200 19.90 -14.82 11.46
N ASP A 201 20.80 -13.94 11.03
CA ASP A 201 22.17 -14.31 10.72
C ASP A 201 23.05 -14.52 11.97
N ARG A 202 22.63 -14.04 13.16
CA ARG A 202 23.46 -13.99 14.38
C ARG A 202 22.90 -14.76 15.57
N ARG A 203 21.63 -15.13 15.58
CA ARG A 203 20.97 -15.74 16.72
C ARG A 203 20.30 -17.05 16.35
N GLU A 204 20.58 -18.10 17.10
CA GLU A 204 19.94 -19.41 16.90
C GLU A 204 18.45 -19.40 17.29
N ASP A 205 18.05 -18.56 18.26
CA ASP A 205 16.66 -18.46 18.72
C ASP A 205 15.80 -17.48 17.87
N TRP A 206 16.32 -17.00 16.73
CA TRP A 206 15.60 -16.09 15.83
C TRP A 206 14.19 -16.58 15.44
N PRO A 207 13.90 -17.88 15.29
CA PRO A 207 12.55 -18.31 14.92
C PRO A 207 11.51 -17.95 15.97
N SER A 208 11.87 -17.97 17.25
CA SER A 208 11.00 -17.55 18.34
C SER A 208 10.72 -16.05 18.30
N ILE A 209 11.75 -15.25 18.03
CA ILE A 209 11.63 -13.79 17.91
C ILE A 209 10.76 -13.41 16.71
N PHE A 210 10.95 -14.09 15.58
CA PHE A 210 10.17 -13.84 14.36
C PHE A 210 8.69 -14.20 14.56
N ARG A 211 8.37 -15.28 15.26
CA ARG A 211 6.98 -15.63 15.61
C ARG A 211 6.32 -14.54 16.47
N ASP A 212 7.01 -14.08 17.49
CA ASP A 212 6.54 -12.99 18.35
C ASP A 212 6.32 -11.69 17.55
N GLN A 213 7.26 -11.36 16.66
CA GLN A 213 7.19 -10.16 15.85
C GLN A 213 6.08 -10.25 14.80
N LEU A 214 5.86 -11.40 14.18
CA LEU A 214 4.82 -11.60 13.17
C LEU A 214 3.43 -11.24 13.71
N LEU A 215 3.14 -11.59 14.95
CA LEU A 215 1.87 -11.26 15.60
C LEU A 215 1.66 -9.76 15.90
N ARG A 216 2.74 -8.98 15.92
CA ARG A 216 2.74 -7.53 16.24
C ARG A 216 2.96 -6.64 15.02
N GLU A 217 3.47 -7.21 13.95
CA GLU A 217 3.82 -6.47 12.76
C GLU A 217 2.58 -5.99 12.00
N THR A 218 2.69 -4.82 11.41
CA THR A 218 1.61 -4.19 10.65
C THR A 218 1.96 -3.96 9.18
N ASP A 219 3.25 -3.92 8.83
CA ASP A 219 3.71 -3.72 7.46
C ASP A 219 3.64 -5.05 6.67
N PRO A 220 2.89 -5.13 5.55
CA PRO A 220 2.75 -6.36 4.78
C PRO A 220 4.06 -6.93 4.23
N ARG A 221 5.07 -6.08 3.97
CA ARG A 221 6.36 -6.54 3.45
C ARG A 221 7.18 -7.20 4.54
N VAL A 222 7.16 -6.63 5.74
CA VAL A 222 7.82 -7.25 6.91
C VAL A 222 7.11 -8.55 7.29
N LEU A 223 5.76 -8.59 7.23
CA LEU A 223 4.99 -9.83 7.42
C LEU A 223 5.39 -10.90 6.41
N ASN A 224 5.57 -10.55 5.13
CA ASN A 224 6.07 -11.48 4.11
C ASN A 224 7.48 -12.00 4.43
N LEU A 225 8.39 -11.12 4.87
CA LEU A 225 9.75 -11.50 5.26
C LEU A 225 9.73 -12.51 6.42
N LEU A 226 8.98 -12.18 7.48
CA LEU A 226 8.86 -13.03 8.67
C LEU A 226 8.26 -14.40 8.33
N ALA A 227 7.12 -14.40 7.61
CA ALA A 227 6.44 -15.64 7.24
C ALA A 227 7.29 -16.51 6.30
N SER A 228 7.99 -15.90 5.34
CA SER A 228 8.88 -16.62 4.43
C SER A 228 10.05 -17.23 5.17
N ALA A 229 10.66 -16.52 6.11
CA ALA A 229 11.78 -17.03 6.91
C ALA A 229 11.33 -18.18 7.83
N ILE A 230 10.22 -18.03 8.55
CA ILE A 230 9.67 -19.08 9.42
C ILE A 230 9.26 -20.29 8.58
N GLY A 231 8.60 -20.10 7.44
CA GLY A 231 8.14 -21.18 6.58
C GLY A 231 9.27 -21.97 5.93
N ALA A 232 10.43 -21.36 5.68
CA ALA A 232 11.60 -22.03 5.15
C ALA A 232 12.28 -22.93 6.19
N GLU A 233 12.33 -22.50 7.45
CA GLU A 233 13.03 -23.24 8.53
C GLU A 233 12.09 -24.21 9.27
N ALA A 234 10.89 -23.76 9.59
CA ALA A 234 9.93 -24.48 10.41
C ALA A 234 8.49 -24.32 9.86
N PRO A 235 8.16 -24.97 8.72
CA PRO A 235 6.85 -24.81 8.08
C PRO A 235 5.69 -25.21 9.00
N ALA A 236 5.85 -26.25 9.82
CA ALA A 236 4.84 -26.67 10.78
C ALA A 236 4.57 -25.62 11.89
N ASP A 237 5.54 -24.79 12.22
CA ASP A 237 5.37 -23.70 13.17
C ASP A 237 4.62 -22.53 12.55
N LEU A 238 4.91 -22.21 11.28
CA LEU A 238 4.14 -21.21 10.54
C LEU A 238 2.67 -21.65 10.41
N ASP A 239 2.46 -22.91 10.10
CA ASP A 239 1.12 -23.49 9.97
C ASP A 239 0.32 -23.39 11.27
N ARG A 240 0.90 -23.75 12.42
CA ARG A 240 0.27 -23.61 13.73
C ARG A 240 -0.06 -22.14 14.05
N LEU A 241 0.87 -21.24 13.76
CA LEU A 241 0.68 -19.81 13.99
C LEU A 241 -0.46 -19.23 13.14
N LEU A 242 -0.56 -19.64 11.87
CA LEU A 242 -1.65 -19.21 11.00
C LEU A 242 -3.01 -19.79 11.45
N ASP A 243 -3.02 -21.03 11.99
CA ASP A 243 -4.22 -21.61 12.60
C ASP A 243 -4.65 -20.86 13.87
N ASP A 244 -3.68 -20.44 14.69
CA ASP A 244 -3.95 -19.63 15.87
C ASP A 244 -4.51 -18.25 15.49
N VAL A 245 -3.92 -17.60 14.49
CA VAL A 245 -4.42 -16.32 13.94
C VAL A 245 -5.83 -16.48 13.38
N LEU A 246 -6.10 -17.56 12.63
CA LEU A 246 -7.43 -17.87 12.11
C LEU A 246 -8.42 -18.16 13.23
N SER A 247 -7.96 -18.76 14.33
CA SER A 247 -8.80 -19.08 15.49
C SER A 247 -9.14 -17.84 16.30
N GLN A 248 -8.21 -16.90 16.43
CA GLN A 248 -8.33 -15.70 17.26
C GLN A 248 -7.82 -14.45 16.51
N PRO A 249 -8.53 -14.00 15.43
CA PRO A 249 -8.07 -12.90 14.58
C PRO A 249 -7.82 -11.58 15.32
N ARG A 250 -8.56 -11.35 16.43
CA ARG A 250 -8.43 -10.13 17.25
C ARG A 250 -7.08 -10.01 17.96
N LYS A 251 -6.35 -11.11 18.15
CA LYS A 251 -5.01 -11.05 18.75
C LYS A 251 -3.97 -10.41 17.83
N GLY A 252 -4.20 -10.46 16.50
CA GLY A 252 -3.33 -9.87 15.51
C GLY A 252 -4.13 -9.40 14.28
N PRO A 253 -4.87 -8.28 14.38
CA PRO A 253 -5.72 -7.81 13.27
C PRO A 253 -4.95 -7.57 11.97
N ALA A 254 -3.71 -7.07 12.06
CA ALA A 254 -2.85 -6.82 10.91
C ALA A 254 -2.43 -8.13 10.22
N VAL A 255 -1.94 -9.11 10.99
CA VAL A 255 -1.49 -10.39 10.45
C VAL A 255 -2.66 -11.21 9.91
N PHE A 256 -3.83 -11.16 10.55
CA PHE A 256 -5.04 -11.78 10.03
C PHE A 256 -5.45 -11.17 8.68
N THR A 257 -5.45 -9.84 8.58
CA THR A 257 -5.79 -9.16 7.32
C THR A 257 -4.81 -9.53 6.21
N TRP A 258 -3.51 -9.52 6.51
CA TRP A 258 -2.47 -9.95 5.59
C TRP A 258 -2.65 -11.42 5.15
N PHE A 259 -2.94 -12.32 6.10
CA PHE A 259 -3.22 -13.73 5.81
C PHE A 259 -4.43 -13.89 4.89
N ALA A 260 -5.52 -13.19 5.19
CA ALA A 260 -6.74 -13.23 4.41
C ALA A 260 -6.55 -12.70 2.98
N GLU A 261 -5.73 -11.64 2.79
CA GLU A 261 -5.35 -11.13 1.45
C GLU A 261 -4.51 -12.14 0.68
N ARG A 262 -3.50 -12.72 1.33
CA ARG A 262 -2.62 -13.69 0.71
C ARG A 262 -3.35 -14.94 0.25
N ALA A 263 -4.36 -15.38 0.98
CA ALA A 263 -5.22 -16.49 0.59
C ALA A 263 -5.93 -16.27 -0.76
N ALA A 264 -6.04 -15.03 -1.27
CA ALA A 264 -6.55 -14.79 -2.61
C ALA A 264 -5.72 -15.48 -3.70
N ASP A 265 -4.40 -15.49 -3.55
CA ASP A 265 -3.46 -15.99 -4.56
C ASP A 265 -2.80 -17.34 -4.18
N ASP A 266 -2.99 -17.78 -2.93
CA ASP A 266 -2.41 -19.02 -2.39
C ASP A 266 -3.52 -20.08 -2.17
N GLU A 267 -3.51 -21.13 -3.00
CA GLU A 267 -4.49 -22.20 -2.94
C GLU A 267 -4.36 -23.06 -1.69
N ALA A 268 -3.15 -23.28 -1.21
CA ALA A 268 -2.92 -24.06 0.01
C ALA A 268 -3.55 -23.37 1.24
N LEU A 269 -3.47 -22.05 1.30
CA LEU A 269 -4.11 -21.27 2.35
C LEU A 269 -5.64 -21.29 2.22
N ARG A 270 -6.19 -21.23 0.99
CA ARG A 270 -7.65 -21.28 0.75
C ARG A 270 -8.26 -22.61 1.13
N SER A 271 -7.63 -23.70 0.77
CA SER A 271 -8.16 -25.06 0.96
C SER A 271 -8.11 -25.53 2.41
N ARG A 272 -7.28 -24.91 3.26
CA ARG A 272 -7.02 -25.36 4.63
C ARG A 272 -8.25 -25.31 5.54
N ASN A 273 -8.95 -24.18 5.59
CA ASN A 273 -10.20 -24.04 6.35
C ASN A 273 -11.09 -22.93 5.75
N PRO A 274 -11.64 -23.16 4.55
CA PRO A 274 -12.27 -22.11 3.75
C PRO A 274 -13.50 -21.48 4.42
N LEU A 275 -14.34 -22.30 5.07
CA LEU A 275 -15.52 -21.79 5.76
C LEU A 275 -15.14 -20.90 6.94
N ARG A 276 -14.20 -21.36 7.77
CA ARG A 276 -13.76 -20.57 8.93
C ARG A 276 -13.12 -19.27 8.51
N LEU A 277 -12.26 -19.27 7.47
CA LEU A 277 -11.67 -18.05 6.95
C LEU A 277 -12.75 -17.07 6.44
N ALA A 278 -13.74 -17.56 5.70
CA ALA A 278 -14.86 -16.73 5.25
C ALA A 278 -15.63 -16.12 6.43
N GLN A 279 -15.97 -16.91 7.44
CA GLN A 279 -16.66 -16.44 8.63
C GLN A 279 -15.85 -15.40 9.40
N GLN A 280 -14.53 -15.62 9.56
CA GLN A 280 -13.67 -14.70 10.28
C GLN A 280 -13.44 -13.37 9.51
N ILE A 281 -13.39 -13.40 8.17
CA ILE A 281 -13.36 -12.17 7.37
C ILE A 281 -14.62 -11.33 7.60
N LEU A 282 -15.80 -11.96 7.57
CA LEU A 282 -17.08 -11.30 7.82
C LEU A 282 -17.19 -10.77 9.26
N ALA A 283 -16.71 -11.54 10.23
CA ALA A 283 -16.67 -11.12 11.63
C ALA A 283 -15.68 -9.94 11.86
N ALA A 284 -14.53 -9.97 11.21
CA ALA A 284 -13.53 -8.89 11.27
C ALA A 284 -14.08 -7.58 10.69
N LEU A 285 -14.84 -7.65 9.59
CA LEU A 285 -15.52 -6.48 9.01
C LEU A 285 -16.52 -5.84 9.97
N ALA A 286 -17.18 -6.64 10.80
CA ALA A 286 -18.14 -6.17 11.81
C ALA A 286 -17.46 -5.62 13.08
N SER A 287 -16.21 -5.99 13.35
CA SER A 287 -15.51 -5.66 14.60
C SER A 287 -14.78 -4.32 14.52
N ASP A 288 -14.80 -3.55 15.60
CA ASP A 288 -14.06 -2.29 15.71
C ASP A 288 -12.55 -2.50 15.92
N ASP A 289 -12.14 -3.67 16.41
CA ASP A 289 -10.73 -4.06 16.54
C ASP A 289 -9.97 -4.00 15.20
N PHE A 290 -10.70 -4.11 14.09
CA PHE A 290 -10.18 -4.03 12.72
C PHE A 290 -10.34 -2.66 12.06
N GLY A 291 -10.64 -1.60 12.82
CA GLY A 291 -10.88 -0.25 12.30
C GLY A 291 -9.90 0.19 11.21
N PRO A 292 -8.57 0.15 11.44
CA PRO A 292 -7.56 0.54 10.44
C PRO A 292 -7.52 -0.35 9.20
N PHE A 293 -8.05 -1.57 9.28
CA PHE A 293 -7.98 -2.59 8.23
C PHE A 293 -9.31 -2.78 7.48
N LYS A 294 -10.41 -2.15 7.91
CA LYS A 294 -11.75 -2.32 7.29
C LYS A 294 -11.75 -2.06 5.78
N GLY A 295 -10.99 -1.07 5.30
CA GLY A 295 -10.86 -0.80 3.87
C GLY A 295 -10.28 -1.98 3.09
N ARG A 296 -9.21 -2.58 3.60
CA ARG A 296 -8.56 -3.75 3.01
C ARG A 296 -9.47 -5.00 3.08
N LEU A 297 -10.10 -5.24 4.22
CA LEU A 297 -11.01 -6.36 4.41
C LEU A 297 -12.23 -6.28 3.48
N ARG A 298 -12.76 -5.08 3.19
CA ARG A 298 -13.86 -4.90 2.24
C ARG A 298 -13.52 -5.36 0.84
N THR A 299 -12.28 -5.14 0.38
CA THR A 299 -11.84 -5.60 -0.94
C THR A 299 -11.82 -7.13 -1.07
N LEU A 300 -11.75 -7.86 0.05
CA LEU A 300 -11.82 -9.31 0.05
C LEU A 300 -13.22 -9.84 -0.29
N ALA A 301 -14.26 -9.03 -0.12
CA ALA A 301 -15.64 -9.35 -0.48
C ALA A 301 -15.97 -9.01 -1.94
N ASP A 302 -15.11 -8.29 -2.65
CA ASP A 302 -15.31 -7.98 -4.06
C ASP A 302 -15.21 -9.24 -4.94
N SER A 303 -15.71 -9.17 -6.17
CA SER A 303 -15.77 -10.30 -7.12
C SER A 303 -14.43 -11.01 -7.37
N GLY A 304 -13.31 -10.30 -7.28
CA GLY A 304 -11.95 -10.86 -7.40
C GLY A 304 -11.25 -11.09 -6.06
N GLY A 305 -11.93 -10.87 -4.94
CA GLY A 305 -11.37 -10.99 -3.60
C GLY A 305 -11.30 -12.42 -3.08
N THR A 306 -10.83 -12.55 -1.84
CA THR A 306 -10.64 -13.86 -1.20
C THR A 306 -11.96 -14.59 -0.96
N LEU A 307 -13.03 -13.89 -0.52
CA LEU A 307 -14.31 -14.53 -0.18
C LEU A 307 -14.91 -15.34 -1.34
N PRO A 308 -15.08 -14.79 -2.56
CA PRO A 308 -15.60 -15.59 -3.68
C PRO A 308 -14.68 -16.78 -4.05
N ARG A 309 -13.37 -16.63 -3.90
CA ARG A 309 -12.39 -17.68 -4.20
C ARG A 309 -12.46 -18.84 -3.19
N LEU A 310 -12.75 -18.55 -1.91
CA LEU A 310 -12.95 -19.57 -0.88
C LEU A 310 -14.14 -20.50 -1.20
N PHE A 311 -15.17 -20.01 -1.88
CA PHE A 311 -16.36 -20.78 -2.21
C PHE A 311 -16.05 -21.98 -3.11
N ALA A 312 -14.94 -21.96 -3.83
CA ALA A 312 -14.47 -23.08 -4.64
C ALA A 312 -14.09 -24.30 -3.80
N HIS A 313 -13.74 -24.11 -2.55
CA HIS A 313 -13.23 -25.13 -1.64
C HIS A 313 -14.27 -25.57 -0.59
N LEU A 314 -15.51 -25.05 -0.65
CA LEU A 314 -16.58 -25.41 0.28
C LEU A 314 -17.27 -26.70 -0.15
N THR A 315 -17.74 -27.48 0.84
CA THR A 315 -18.75 -28.53 0.66
C THR A 315 -20.14 -27.91 0.61
N LEU A 316 -21.17 -28.68 0.25
CA LEU A 316 -22.57 -28.21 0.22
C LEU A 316 -23.05 -27.69 1.59
N ASP A 317 -22.77 -28.43 2.67
CA ASP A 317 -23.13 -28.02 4.03
C ASP A 317 -22.41 -26.75 4.47
N GLN A 318 -21.14 -26.64 4.11
CA GLN A 318 -20.35 -25.43 4.37
C GLN A 318 -20.87 -24.23 3.57
N ALA A 319 -21.30 -24.45 2.33
CA ALA A 319 -21.88 -23.40 1.49
C ALA A 319 -23.22 -22.91 2.04
N THR A 320 -24.05 -23.80 2.60
CA THR A 320 -25.29 -23.43 3.32
C THR A 320 -24.97 -22.50 4.49
N THR A 321 -24.01 -22.90 5.33
CA THR A 321 -23.56 -22.08 6.47
C THR A 321 -22.99 -20.72 6.03
N ALA A 322 -22.21 -20.70 4.95
CA ALA A 322 -21.65 -19.46 4.39
C ALA A 322 -22.76 -18.52 3.87
N LEU A 323 -23.75 -19.07 3.17
CA LEU A 323 -24.90 -18.33 2.65
C LEU A 323 -25.70 -17.65 3.77
N GLU A 324 -25.98 -18.39 4.86
CA GLU A 324 -26.63 -17.83 6.04
C GLU A 324 -25.79 -16.74 6.71
N THR A 325 -24.47 -16.96 6.85
CA THR A 325 -23.56 -15.98 7.47
C THR A 325 -23.54 -14.69 6.67
N ILE A 326 -23.46 -14.77 5.33
CA ILE A 326 -23.53 -13.60 4.44
C ILE A 326 -24.90 -12.89 4.57
N GLY A 327 -25.97 -13.65 4.69
CA GLY A 327 -27.32 -13.09 4.88
C GLY A 327 -27.44 -12.27 6.17
N ARG A 328 -26.93 -12.81 7.27
CA ARG A 328 -27.05 -12.24 8.63
C ARG A 328 -26.08 -11.10 8.92
N THR A 329 -24.94 -11.01 8.24
CA THR A 329 -23.94 -9.96 8.54
C THR A 329 -24.47 -8.57 8.23
N ASN A 330 -24.21 -7.61 9.12
CA ASN A 330 -24.48 -6.18 8.89
C ASN A 330 -23.24 -5.41 8.42
N ALA A 331 -22.11 -6.10 8.26
CA ALA A 331 -20.83 -5.50 7.87
C ALA A 331 -20.71 -5.22 6.36
N LEU A 332 -21.60 -5.79 5.56
CA LEU A 332 -21.68 -5.63 4.11
C LEU A 332 -23.00 -5.02 3.71
N ASP A 333 -22.99 -4.12 2.75
CA ASP A 333 -24.17 -3.57 2.13
C ASP A 333 -24.84 -4.58 1.19
N SER A 334 -26.12 -4.38 0.88
CA SER A 334 -26.87 -5.28 0.01
C SER A 334 -26.19 -5.49 -1.36
N PHE A 335 -25.60 -4.44 -1.93
CA PHE A 335 -24.90 -4.54 -3.20
C PHE A 335 -23.63 -5.41 -3.15
N GLN A 336 -23.01 -5.58 -1.98
CA GLN A 336 -21.87 -6.49 -1.75
C GLN A 336 -22.33 -7.91 -1.41
N LYS A 337 -23.42 -8.05 -0.64
CA LYS A 337 -23.97 -9.35 -0.25
C LYS A 337 -24.52 -10.13 -1.44
N GLU A 338 -25.26 -9.47 -2.32
CA GLU A 338 -25.94 -10.15 -3.43
C GLU A 338 -24.96 -10.83 -4.42
N PRO A 339 -23.83 -10.21 -4.85
CA PRO A 339 -22.83 -10.90 -5.65
C PRO A 339 -22.23 -12.13 -4.97
N LEU A 340 -21.97 -12.04 -3.65
CA LEU A 340 -21.42 -13.16 -2.88
C LEU A 340 -22.41 -14.32 -2.79
N LYS A 341 -23.67 -14.05 -2.45
CA LYS A 341 -24.75 -15.06 -2.44
C LYS A 341 -24.91 -15.70 -3.81
N ASN A 342 -24.96 -14.89 -4.86
CA ASN A 342 -25.12 -15.38 -6.21
C ASN A 342 -23.93 -16.24 -6.66
N SER A 343 -22.71 -15.92 -6.26
CA SER A 343 -21.52 -16.73 -6.50
C SER A 343 -21.63 -18.11 -5.85
N LEU A 344 -22.12 -18.17 -4.59
CA LEU A 344 -22.43 -19.44 -3.90
C LEU A 344 -23.52 -20.23 -4.62
N LEU A 345 -24.63 -19.59 -4.96
CA LEU A 345 -25.77 -20.22 -5.62
C LEU A 345 -25.47 -20.70 -7.05
N LEU A 346 -24.52 -20.04 -7.75
CA LEU A 346 -24.01 -20.53 -9.03
C LEU A 346 -23.22 -21.82 -8.89
N ARG A 347 -22.42 -21.92 -7.83
CA ARG A 347 -21.61 -23.10 -7.58
C ARG A 347 -22.41 -24.25 -6.95
N PHE A 348 -23.38 -23.93 -6.11
CA PHE A 348 -24.26 -24.87 -5.42
C PHE A 348 -25.72 -24.59 -5.78
N PRO A 349 -26.19 -24.98 -6.97
CA PRO A 349 -27.55 -24.68 -7.43
C PRO A 349 -28.66 -25.29 -6.56
N THR A 350 -28.35 -26.35 -5.83
CA THR A 350 -29.28 -27.01 -4.89
C THR A 350 -29.64 -26.17 -3.68
N LEU A 351 -28.84 -25.13 -3.36
CA LEU A 351 -29.13 -24.19 -2.25
C LEU A 351 -30.17 -23.13 -2.61
N ARG A 352 -30.71 -23.13 -3.82
CA ARG A 352 -31.79 -22.22 -4.17
C ARG A 352 -33.05 -22.64 -3.47
N GLU A 353 -33.54 -21.82 -2.56
CA GLU A 353 -34.93 -21.93 -2.10
C GLU A 353 -35.85 -21.74 -3.31
N GLU A 354 -36.93 -22.52 -3.35
CA GLU A 354 -37.93 -22.50 -4.43
C GLU A 354 -38.76 -21.19 -4.51
N THR A 355 -38.34 -20.12 -3.85
CA THR A 355 -39.08 -18.86 -3.67
C THR A 355 -38.82 -17.79 -4.70
N GLY A 356 -38.24 -18.10 -5.83
CA GLY A 356 -38.07 -17.13 -6.93
C GLY A 356 -38.48 -17.71 -8.27
N HIS A 357 -39.37 -17.03 -9.03
CA HIS A 357 -39.71 -17.41 -10.39
C HIS A 357 -38.45 -17.72 -11.20
N ALA A 358 -38.29 -18.96 -11.66
CA ALA A 358 -37.20 -19.37 -12.52
C ALA A 358 -37.23 -18.54 -13.82
N LEU A 359 -36.02 -18.07 -14.24
CA LEU A 359 -35.87 -17.46 -15.56
C LEU A 359 -35.56 -18.56 -16.56
N TYR A 360 -36.53 -18.93 -17.39
CA TYR A 360 -36.30 -19.88 -18.44
C TYR A 360 -35.59 -19.20 -19.63
N ALA A 361 -34.50 -19.79 -20.08
CA ALA A 361 -33.73 -19.27 -21.19
C ALA A 361 -33.08 -20.42 -21.99
N THR A 362 -32.69 -20.15 -23.24
CA THR A 362 -31.98 -21.15 -24.04
C THR A 362 -30.57 -21.39 -23.47
N ALA A 363 -30.04 -22.59 -23.68
CA ALA A 363 -28.69 -22.95 -23.25
C ALA A 363 -27.64 -21.98 -23.83
N GLU A 364 -27.84 -21.55 -25.09
CA GLU A 364 -26.98 -20.56 -25.76
C GLU A 364 -27.01 -19.20 -25.06
N SER A 365 -28.20 -18.71 -24.69
CA SER A 365 -28.34 -17.43 -23.97
C SER A 365 -27.67 -17.49 -22.61
N ILE A 366 -27.78 -18.60 -21.89
CA ILE A 366 -27.13 -18.82 -20.60
C ILE A 366 -25.61 -18.85 -20.79
N ALA A 367 -25.10 -19.53 -21.82
CA ALA A 367 -23.67 -19.59 -22.13
C ALA A 367 -23.13 -18.21 -22.50
N ALA A 368 -23.82 -17.45 -23.33
CA ALA A 368 -23.42 -16.08 -23.71
C ALA A 368 -23.32 -15.17 -22.48
N LYS A 369 -24.29 -15.25 -21.54
CA LYS A 369 -24.28 -14.48 -20.29
C LYS A 369 -23.15 -14.89 -19.33
N ARG A 370 -22.77 -16.17 -19.31
CA ARG A 370 -21.59 -16.64 -18.56
C ARG A 370 -20.28 -16.07 -19.12
N VAL A 371 -20.16 -16.00 -20.46
CA VAL A 371 -18.99 -15.37 -21.11
C VAL A 371 -18.93 -13.88 -20.79
N GLU A 372 -20.07 -13.16 -20.84
CA GLU A 372 -20.15 -11.74 -20.45
C GLU A 372 -19.72 -11.54 -19.00
N LEU A 373 -20.22 -12.37 -18.07
CA LEU A 373 -19.86 -12.33 -16.65
C LEU A 373 -18.35 -12.52 -16.44
N LYS A 374 -17.77 -13.52 -17.11
CA LYS A 374 -16.33 -13.79 -17.02
C LYS A 374 -15.51 -12.61 -17.54
N ARG A 375 -15.89 -12.02 -18.68
CA ARG A 375 -15.23 -10.84 -19.24
C ARG A 375 -15.27 -9.64 -18.29
N LEU A 376 -16.43 -9.38 -17.67
CA LEU A 376 -16.57 -8.31 -16.67
C LEU A 376 -15.67 -8.52 -15.46
N ALA A 377 -15.67 -9.73 -14.89
CA ALA A 377 -14.93 -10.06 -13.67
C ALA A 377 -13.41 -10.09 -13.89
N GLU A 378 -12.96 -10.67 -14.99
CA GLU A 378 -11.53 -10.95 -15.23
C GLU A 378 -10.81 -9.85 -16.03
N VAL A 379 -11.54 -9.04 -16.81
CA VAL A 379 -10.94 -8.04 -17.70
C VAL A 379 -11.41 -6.63 -17.36
N GLU A 380 -12.71 -6.34 -17.43
CA GLU A 380 -13.20 -4.96 -17.37
C GLU A 380 -13.05 -4.32 -15.97
N ILE A 381 -13.41 -5.04 -14.92
CA ILE A 381 -13.28 -4.55 -13.54
C ILE A 381 -11.81 -4.36 -13.15
N PRO A 382 -10.89 -5.31 -13.40
CA PRO A 382 -9.47 -5.09 -13.12
C PRO A 382 -8.86 -3.93 -13.92
N THR A 383 -9.23 -3.77 -15.19
CA THR A 383 -8.77 -2.65 -16.03
C THR A 383 -9.25 -1.32 -15.46
N ASN A 384 -10.53 -1.25 -15.08
CA ASN A 384 -11.08 -0.02 -14.49
C ASN A 384 -10.48 0.30 -13.11
N ARG A 385 -10.10 -0.70 -12.31
CA ARG A 385 -9.36 -0.46 -11.06
C ARG A 385 -8.01 0.20 -11.31
N LYS A 386 -7.27 -0.25 -12.33
CA LYS A 386 -6.01 0.40 -12.72
C LYS A 386 -6.23 1.85 -13.14
N ALA A 387 -7.27 2.12 -13.92
CA ALA A 387 -7.61 3.48 -14.31
C ALA A 387 -7.95 4.38 -13.10
N ILE A 388 -8.62 3.85 -12.07
CA ILE A 388 -8.87 4.58 -10.81
C ILE A 388 -7.55 4.86 -10.07
N GLU A 389 -6.62 3.90 -10.03
CA GLU A 389 -5.31 4.07 -9.38
C GLU A 389 -4.46 5.11 -10.11
N GLU A 390 -4.42 5.05 -11.44
CA GLU A 390 -3.72 6.02 -12.29
C GLU A 390 -4.29 7.42 -12.12
N ALA A 391 -5.61 7.58 -12.15
CA ALA A 391 -6.26 8.86 -11.92
C ALA A 391 -6.02 9.41 -10.51
N ARG A 392 -5.91 8.56 -9.48
CA ARG A 392 -5.51 8.97 -8.12
C ARG A 392 -4.09 9.48 -8.03
N ALA A 393 -3.19 8.92 -8.83
CA ALA A 393 -1.78 9.33 -8.84
C ALA A 393 -1.56 10.71 -9.47
N MET A 394 -2.53 11.21 -10.25
CA MET A 394 -2.45 12.53 -10.93
C MET A 394 -2.75 13.74 -10.04
N GLY A 395 -3.18 13.57 -8.79
CA GLY A 395 -3.37 14.68 -7.83
C GLY A 395 -4.83 15.02 -7.53
N ASP A 396 -5.16 16.29 -7.31
CA ASP A 396 -6.41 16.78 -6.69
C ASP A 396 -7.69 16.04 -7.12
N LEU A 397 -8.21 15.21 -6.21
CA LEU A 397 -9.36 14.33 -6.46
C LEU A 397 -10.69 15.07 -6.64
N ARG A 398 -10.78 16.36 -6.24
CA ARG A 398 -12.04 17.12 -6.29
C ARG A 398 -12.31 17.64 -7.69
N GLU A 399 -11.26 17.96 -8.45
CA GLU A 399 -11.34 18.49 -9.81
C GLU A 399 -10.97 17.47 -10.88
N ASN A 400 -10.52 16.26 -10.48
CA ASN A 400 -10.10 15.22 -11.40
C ASN A 400 -11.31 14.53 -12.05
N PHE A 401 -11.61 14.97 -13.28
CA PHE A 401 -12.70 14.41 -14.08
C PHE A 401 -12.51 12.94 -14.44
N GLU A 402 -11.27 12.51 -14.68
CA GLU A 402 -10.92 11.12 -14.98
C GLU A 402 -11.20 10.20 -13.81
N TYR A 403 -10.89 10.65 -12.59
CA TYR A 403 -11.20 9.90 -11.38
C TYR A 403 -12.71 9.71 -11.19
N LYS A 404 -13.51 10.77 -11.40
CA LYS A 404 -14.98 10.70 -11.28
C LYS A 404 -15.56 9.75 -12.31
N SER A 405 -15.14 9.87 -13.57
CA SER A 405 -15.59 9.00 -14.67
C SER A 405 -15.22 7.54 -14.46
N ALA A 406 -13.97 7.27 -14.02
CA ALA A 406 -13.53 5.92 -13.73
C ALA A 406 -14.30 5.30 -12.54
N ARG A 407 -14.68 6.11 -11.55
CA ARG A 407 -15.49 5.68 -10.41
C ARG A 407 -16.93 5.36 -10.82
N GLU A 408 -17.57 6.22 -11.59
CA GLU A 408 -18.91 5.97 -12.14
C GLU A 408 -18.94 4.71 -13.00
N ARG A 409 -17.91 4.52 -13.82
CA ARG A 409 -17.75 3.30 -14.59
C ARG A 409 -17.61 2.07 -13.67
N HIS A 410 -16.88 2.19 -12.57
CA HIS A 410 -16.73 1.11 -11.60
C HIS A 410 -18.07 0.71 -10.97
N GLU A 411 -18.89 1.68 -10.60
CA GLU A 411 -20.23 1.47 -10.05
C GLU A 411 -21.15 0.78 -11.08
N TYR A 412 -21.09 1.22 -12.34
CA TYR A 412 -21.82 0.58 -13.44
C TYR A 412 -21.40 -0.88 -13.66
N LEU A 413 -20.09 -1.15 -13.74
CA LEU A 413 -19.57 -2.50 -13.97
C LEU A 413 -19.95 -3.45 -12.83
N ASN A 414 -19.88 -3.00 -11.58
CA ASN A 414 -20.32 -3.79 -10.42
C ASN A 414 -21.83 -4.04 -10.40
N SER A 415 -22.63 -3.02 -10.74
CA SER A 415 -24.08 -3.18 -10.87
C SER A 415 -24.45 -4.19 -11.97
N ARG A 416 -23.76 -4.11 -13.11
CA ARG A 416 -23.95 -5.05 -14.23
C ARG A 416 -23.54 -6.47 -13.85
N LEU A 417 -22.41 -6.63 -13.14
CA LEU A 417 -21.94 -7.92 -12.63
C LEU A 417 -22.99 -8.53 -11.67
N ALA A 418 -23.52 -7.73 -10.74
CA ALA A 418 -24.55 -8.15 -9.80
C ALA A 418 -25.84 -8.59 -10.50
N ALA A 419 -26.25 -7.86 -11.56
CA ALA A 419 -27.41 -8.21 -12.36
C ALA A 419 -27.22 -9.55 -13.08
N LEU A 420 -26.05 -9.73 -13.73
CA LEU A 420 -25.72 -11.00 -14.41
C LEU A 420 -25.68 -12.19 -13.44
N HIS A 421 -25.09 -12.01 -12.26
CA HIS A 421 -25.09 -13.04 -11.23
C HIS A 421 -26.52 -13.41 -10.81
N ARG A 422 -27.39 -12.43 -10.61
CA ARG A 422 -28.78 -12.65 -10.23
C ARG A 422 -29.54 -13.41 -11.32
N ASP A 423 -29.41 -12.98 -12.56
CA ASP A 423 -30.10 -13.58 -13.71
C ASP A 423 -29.62 -15.00 -13.96
N LEU A 424 -28.31 -15.23 -14.01
CA LEU A 424 -27.70 -16.55 -14.17
C LEU A 424 -28.02 -17.46 -12.97
N GLY A 425 -28.08 -16.86 -11.79
CA GLY A 425 -28.50 -17.55 -10.58
C GLY A 425 -29.92 -18.15 -10.69
N ARG A 426 -30.84 -17.53 -11.39
CA ARG A 426 -32.23 -17.92 -11.57
C ARG A 426 -32.50 -18.62 -12.90
N ALA A 427 -31.54 -18.59 -13.83
CA ALA A 427 -31.68 -19.14 -15.16
C ALA A 427 -31.80 -20.67 -15.13
N ARG A 428 -32.79 -21.17 -15.84
CA ARG A 428 -33.03 -22.57 -16.12
C ARG A 428 -32.98 -22.78 -17.63
N PRO A 429 -32.22 -23.74 -18.15
CA PRO A 429 -32.28 -24.06 -19.57
C PRO A 429 -33.65 -24.63 -19.91
N ILE A 430 -34.20 -24.19 -21.03
CA ILE A 430 -35.37 -24.79 -21.60
C ILE A 430 -34.92 -26.04 -22.36
N ASP A 431 -35.46 -27.20 -21.99
CA ASP A 431 -35.30 -28.42 -22.74
C ASP A 431 -36.47 -28.52 -23.75
N PHE A 432 -36.19 -28.19 -25.00
CA PHE A 432 -37.19 -28.21 -26.07
C PHE A 432 -37.54 -29.63 -26.53
N ASP A 433 -36.68 -30.62 -26.25
CA ASP A 433 -36.84 -32.00 -26.69
C ASP A 433 -37.76 -32.80 -25.73
N ASN A 434 -37.88 -32.37 -24.46
CA ASN A 434 -38.66 -33.03 -23.42
C ASN A 434 -39.77 -32.12 -22.87
N LEU A 435 -40.45 -31.34 -23.71
CA LEU A 435 -41.59 -30.52 -23.30
C LEU A 435 -42.80 -31.40 -23.04
N ASP A 436 -43.35 -31.32 -21.82
CA ASP A 436 -44.66 -31.87 -21.53
C ASP A 436 -45.76 -31.05 -22.22
N LEU A 437 -46.37 -31.66 -23.23
CA LEU A 437 -47.41 -31.03 -24.06
C LEU A 437 -48.80 -31.11 -23.44
N ALA A 438 -48.98 -31.74 -22.28
CA ALA A 438 -50.27 -31.79 -21.58
C ALA A 438 -50.69 -30.44 -20.98
N GLU A 439 -49.68 -29.55 -20.69
CA GLU A 439 -49.92 -28.20 -20.20
C GLU A 439 -49.19 -27.17 -21.06
N THR A 440 -49.76 -25.96 -21.16
CA THR A 440 -49.12 -24.84 -21.86
C THR A 440 -47.90 -24.35 -21.08
N ARG A 441 -46.70 -24.51 -21.63
CA ARG A 441 -45.45 -24.11 -21.00
C ARG A 441 -44.64 -23.16 -21.91
N ILE A 442 -43.65 -22.52 -21.37
CA ILE A 442 -42.74 -21.65 -22.11
C ILE A 442 -42.05 -22.47 -23.20
N GLY A 443 -42.13 -21.99 -24.45
CA GLY A 443 -41.61 -22.67 -25.66
C GLY A 443 -42.68 -23.43 -26.45
N ALA A 444 -43.93 -23.60 -25.92
CA ALA A 444 -45.03 -24.22 -26.65
C ALA A 444 -45.64 -23.26 -27.68
N ARG A 445 -45.90 -23.75 -28.87
CA ARG A 445 -46.68 -23.05 -29.89
C ARG A 445 -48.16 -23.48 -29.76
N LEU A 446 -49.01 -22.51 -29.50
CA LEU A 446 -50.44 -22.75 -29.31
C LEU A 446 -51.20 -22.39 -30.56
N ILE A 447 -52.17 -23.24 -30.92
CA ILE A 447 -53.21 -22.93 -31.91
C ILE A 447 -54.51 -22.80 -31.11
N LEU A 448 -55.02 -21.60 -31.02
CA LEU A 448 -56.30 -21.34 -30.38
C LEU A 448 -57.42 -21.49 -31.42
N LEU A 449 -58.36 -22.34 -31.16
CA LEU A 449 -59.59 -22.46 -31.94
C LEU A 449 -60.68 -21.65 -31.25
N ALA A 450 -61.29 -20.70 -31.97
CA ALA A 450 -62.44 -19.99 -31.48
C ALA A 450 -63.67 -20.92 -31.34
N PRO A 451 -64.55 -20.67 -30.37
CA PRO A 451 -65.75 -21.50 -30.18
C PRO A 451 -66.68 -21.64 -31.41
N ASN A 452 -66.46 -20.75 -32.38
CA ASN A 452 -67.27 -20.63 -33.60
C ASN A 452 -66.61 -21.29 -34.86
N GLY A 453 -65.49 -22.01 -34.67
CA GLY A 453 -64.90 -22.79 -35.73
C GLY A 453 -64.15 -22.03 -36.85
N ASN A 454 -63.78 -20.77 -36.63
CA ASN A 454 -62.89 -19.95 -37.49
C ASN A 454 -61.56 -19.64 -36.83
#